data_2127750d591411f74c6509c54647fe66
#
_entry.id   2127750d591411f74c6509c54647fe66
#
_cell.length_a   1.000
_cell.length_b   1.000
_cell.length_c   1.000
_cell.angle_alpha   90.00
_cell.angle_beta   90.00
_cell.angle_gamma   90.00
#
_symmetry.space_group_name_H-M   'P 1'
#
loop_
_entity.id
_entity.type
_entity.pdbx_description
1 polymer ?
#
loop_
_entity_poly.entity_id
_entity_poly.type
_entity_poly.pdbx_seq_one_letter_code
_entity_poly.pdbx_strand_id
1 'polypeptide(L)'
;MKKLILLGSILFISFFSKSQTAEEIANNYYQAIGGTKWEAVKSILMTANVDAGGMKIPLEIVQMNDGRMYTKINFQGQEIIQGAFDGKTSWSTNFMTQKAEKSTSDDNENAIRESKEFPDALICYKKLGYTLTLEGEEKVDGVACHKLKLVKKTLLVEGKEVPNVEYYYIDKDSNVPIMTEQEINSGEMKGQIGQSKFSDYQEVSGVILPFSLSQGLKDGESQAISFDKVLINASIDEKTFVFPEE
;
A
#
# COMPACT_ATOMS: atom_id res chain seq x y z
N MET A 1 17.06 4.00 -76.45
CA MET A 1 16.62 4.69 -75.22
C MET A 1 16.36 3.61 -74.17
N LYS A 2 17.32 3.37 -73.23
CA LYS A 2 17.20 2.36 -72.17
C LYS A 2 16.65 3.08 -70.91
N LYS A 3 15.45 2.72 -70.48
CA LYS A 3 14.85 3.21 -69.22
C LYS A 3 15.43 2.42 -68.09
N LEU A 4 16.17 3.07 -67.21
CA LEU A 4 16.70 2.56 -65.95
C LEU A 4 15.59 2.64 -64.89
N ILE A 5 15.05 1.52 -64.45
CA ILE A 5 14.09 1.47 -63.32
C ILE A 5 14.90 1.33 -62.05
N LEU A 6 14.91 2.42 -61.25
CA LEU A 6 15.55 2.47 -59.94
C LEU A 6 14.59 1.87 -58.91
N LEU A 7 14.85 0.63 -58.47
CA LEU A 7 14.07 -0.06 -57.43
C LEU A 7 14.55 0.42 -56.06
N GLY A 8 13.82 1.37 -55.48
CA GLY A 8 14.11 1.86 -54.12
C GLY A 8 13.68 0.81 -53.08
N SER A 9 14.63 0.14 -52.46
CA SER A 9 14.40 -0.73 -51.32
C SER A 9 14.11 0.10 -50.08
N ILE A 10 12.84 0.17 -49.66
CA ILE A 10 12.44 0.76 -48.38
C ILE A 10 12.80 -0.24 -47.28
N LEU A 11 13.86 0.04 -46.55
CA LEU A 11 14.26 -0.72 -45.37
C LEU A 11 13.28 -0.40 -44.24
N PHE A 12 12.33 -1.30 -43.94
CA PHE A 12 11.47 -1.22 -42.78
C PHE A 12 12.32 -1.55 -41.54
N ILE A 13 12.81 -0.54 -40.86
CA ILE A 13 13.41 -0.70 -39.53
C ILE A 13 12.27 -0.86 -38.54
N SER A 14 11.95 -2.11 -38.21
CA SER A 14 11.03 -2.45 -37.12
C SER A 14 11.71 -2.04 -35.81
N PHE A 15 11.32 -0.91 -35.24
CA PHE A 15 11.64 -0.60 -33.85
C PHE A 15 10.88 -1.61 -32.97
N PHE A 16 11.55 -2.67 -32.53
CA PHE A 16 11.07 -3.46 -31.44
C PHE A 16 11.13 -2.57 -30.18
N SER A 17 10.03 -1.89 -29.89
CA SER A 17 9.82 -1.29 -28.56
C SER A 17 9.79 -2.45 -27.57
N LYS A 18 10.86 -2.62 -26.80
CA LYS A 18 10.91 -3.60 -25.73
C LYS A 18 9.91 -3.13 -24.68
N SER A 19 8.76 -3.79 -24.57
CA SER A 19 7.81 -3.53 -23.48
C SER A 19 8.51 -3.76 -22.16
N GLN A 20 8.35 -2.84 -21.20
CA GLN A 20 8.87 -3.03 -19.85
C GLN A 20 8.25 -4.29 -19.23
N THR A 21 9.04 -5.01 -18.46
CA THR A 21 8.56 -6.15 -17.70
C THR A 21 7.98 -5.70 -16.35
N ALA A 22 7.13 -6.51 -15.73
CA ALA A 22 6.62 -6.24 -14.38
C ALA A 22 7.76 -6.02 -13.36
N GLU A 23 8.84 -6.80 -13.49
CA GLU A 23 10.04 -6.67 -12.67
C GLU A 23 10.76 -5.33 -12.85
N GLU A 24 10.93 -4.88 -14.09
CA GLU A 24 11.55 -3.58 -14.40
C GLU A 24 10.71 -2.44 -13.81
N ILE A 25 9.37 -2.51 -13.92
CA ILE A 25 8.47 -1.50 -13.36
C ILE A 25 8.57 -1.47 -11.82
N ALA A 26 8.52 -2.64 -11.15
CA ALA A 26 8.67 -2.71 -9.70
C ALA A 26 10.04 -2.20 -9.23
N ASN A 27 11.11 -2.47 -9.98
CA ASN A 27 12.44 -1.95 -9.67
C ASN A 27 12.53 -0.43 -9.88
N ASN A 28 11.92 0.12 -10.94
CA ASN A 28 11.84 1.56 -11.16
C ASN A 28 11.08 2.25 -10.02
N TYR A 29 9.99 1.65 -9.55
CA TYR A 29 9.28 2.13 -8.36
C TYR A 29 10.19 2.15 -7.13
N TYR A 30 10.88 1.04 -6.83
CA TYR A 30 11.81 0.99 -5.70
C TYR A 30 12.85 2.10 -5.76
N GLN A 31 13.45 2.34 -6.95
CA GLN A 31 14.41 3.43 -7.13
C GLN A 31 13.78 4.81 -6.96
N ALA A 32 12.58 5.01 -7.51
CA ALA A 32 11.84 6.27 -7.44
C ALA A 32 11.55 6.69 -6.00
N ILE A 33 11.27 5.75 -5.10
CA ILE A 33 10.97 6.05 -3.69
C ILE A 33 12.20 6.09 -2.78
N GLY A 34 13.41 6.00 -3.31
CA GLY A 34 14.66 6.15 -2.55
C GLY A 34 15.56 4.94 -2.53
N GLY A 35 15.15 3.81 -3.11
CA GLY A 35 15.98 2.63 -3.28
C GLY A 35 16.57 2.10 -1.97
N THR A 36 17.87 1.88 -1.94
CA THR A 36 18.58 1.33 -0.76
C THR A 36 18.50 2.18 0.51
N LYS A 37 18.05 3.45 0.42
CA LYS A 37 17.82 4.27 1.62
C LYS A 37 16.76 3.67 2.55
N TRP A 38 15.84 2.86 2.01
CA TRP A 38 14.84 2.13 2.77
C TRP A 38 15.45 1.11 3.76
N GLU A 39 16.66 0.62 3.51
CA GLU A 39 17.35 -0.31 4.42
C GLU A 39 17.68 0.30 5.78
N ALA A 40 17.81 1.64 5.84
CA ALA A 40 18.06 2.38 7.07
C ALA A 40 16.77 2.78 7.82
N VAL A 41 15.61 2.58 7.21
CA VAL A 41 14.32 2.92 7.81
C VAL A 41 13.91 1.85 8.81
N LYS A 42 13.76 2.24 10.08
CA LYS A 42 13.31 1.36 11.17
C LYS A 42 11.85 1.59 11.54
N SER A 43 11.40 2.84 11.40
CA SER A 43 10.02 3.23 11.69
C SER A 43 9.55 4.36 10.79
N ILE A 44 8.26 4.39 10.51
CA ILE A 44 7.53 5.50 9.89
C ILE A 44 6.44 5.89 10.87
N LEU A 45 6.44 7.16 11.30
CA LEU A 45 5.35 7.75 12.08
C LEU A 45 4.65 8.79 11.22
N MET A 46 3.36 8.65 11.02
CA MET A 46 2.51 9.57 10.25
C MET A 46 1.43 10.13 11.15
N THR A 47 1.23 11.45 11.10
CA THR A 47 0.14 12.11 11.82
C THR A 47 -0.74 12.89 10.88
N ALA A 48 -2.04 12.89 11.16
CA ALA A 48 -3.06 13.59 10.39
C ALA A 48 -4.19 14.09 11.30
N ASN A 49 -5.05 14.93 10.74
CA ASN A 49 -6.34 15.26 11.33
C ASN A 49 -7.44 14.81 10.36
N VAL A 50 -8.20 13.80 10.78
CA VAL A 50 -9.34 13.29 10.00
C VAL A 50 -10.56 14.15 10.31
N ASP A 51 -11.27 14.63 9.27
CA ASP A 51 -12.52 15.33 9.44
C ASP A 51 -13.68 14.31 9.55
N ALA A 52 -14.38 14.37 10.67
CA ALA A 52 -15.58 13.56 10.91
C ALA A 52 -16.75 14.50 11.23
N GLY A 53 -17.41 14.95 10.18
CA GLY A 53 -18.59 15.85 10.30
C GLY A 53 -18.24 17.22 10.89
N GLY A 54 -17.11 17.81 10.51
CA GLY A 54 -16.62 19.11 10.99
C GLY A 54 -15.79 19.04 12.28
N MET A 55 -15.64 17.85 12.88
CA MET A 55 -14.75 17.61 14.02
C MET A 55 -13.44 17.05 13.51
N LYS A 56 -12.31 17.69 13.88
CA LYS A 56 -10.97 17.19 13.58
C LYS A 56 -10.55 16.15 14.62
N ILE A 57 -10.31 14.93 14.17
CA ILE A 57 -9.87 13.82 15.00
C ILE A 57 -8.40 13.57 14.72
N PRO A 58 -7.48 13.78 15.68
CA PRO A 58 -6.08 13.44 15.52
C PRO A 58 -5.90 11.94 15.25
N LEU A 59 -5.15 11.62 14.19
CA LEU A 59 -4.77 10.27 13.77
C LEU A 59 -3.26 10.14 13.84
N GLU A 60 -2.79 9.03 14.37
CA GLU A 60 -1.39 8.63 14.38
C GLU A 60 -1.28 7.18 13.85
N ILE A 61 -0.42 7.00 12.86
CA ILE A 61 -0.11 5.69 12.29
C ILE A 61 1.39 5.44 12.45
N VAL A 62 1.74 4.30 12.97
CA VAL A 62 3.13 3.85 13.08
C VAL A 62 3.30 2.51 12.39
N GLN A 63 4.36 2.41 11.59
CA GLN A 63 4.81 1.18 10.97
C GLN A 63 6.29 0.96 11.31
N MET A 64 6.64 -0.23 11.75
CA MET A 64 8.01 -0.65 12.05
C MET A 64 8.52 -1.60 10.96
N ASN A 65 9.82 -1.58 10.68
CA ASN A 65 10.41 -2.49 9.70
C ASN A 65 10.44 -3.97 10.13
N ASP A 66 10.17 -4.25 11.40
CA ASP A 66 9.99 -5.60 11.94
C ASP A 66 8.53 -6.08 11.85
N GLY A 67 7.64 -5.26 11.28
CA GLY A 67 6.25 -5.56 11.03
C GLY A 67 5.28 -5.15 12.13
N ARG A 68 5.77 -4.67 13.28
CA ARG A 68 4.90 -4.08 14.30
C ARG A 68 4.26 -2.80 13.79
N MET A 69 3.00 -2.58 14.11
CA MET A 69 2.26 -1.39 13.69
C MET A 69 1.15 -1.03 14.66
N TYR A 70 0.72 0.21 14.63
CA TYR A 70 -0.56 0.62 15.20
C TYR A 70 -1.17 1.80 14.45
N THR A 71 -2.48 1.92 14.59
CA THR A 71 -3.28 3.08 14.22
C THR A 71 -4.03 3.56 15.44
N LYS A 72 -3.82 4.80 15.82
CA LYS A 72 -4.40 5.42 17.01
C LYS A 72 -5.12 6.70 16.65
N ILE A 73 -6.31 6.92 17.21
CA ILE A 73 -7.02 8.20 17.15
C ILE A 73 -7.20 8.75 18.56
N ASN A 74 -7.33 10.09 18.66
CA ASN A 74 -7.75 10.75 19.88
C ASN A 74 -9.15 11.31 19.67
N PHE A 75 -10.13 10.67 20.28
CA PHE A 75 -11.51 11.09 20.20
C PHE A 75 -11.99 11.62 21.56
N GLN A 76 -12.30 12.92 21.62
CA GLN A 76 -12.74 13.60 22.84
C GLN A 76 -11.82 13.43 24.05
N GLY A 77 -10.50 13.38 23.82
CA GLY A 77 -9.50 13.21 24.87
C GLY A 77 -9.22 11.76 25.26
N GLN A 78 -9.89 10.80 24.61
CA GLN A 78 -9.64 9.36 24.79
C GLN A 78 -8.78 8.84 23.63
N GLU A 79 -7.73 8.12 23.96
CA GLU A 79 -6.94 7.38 22.97
C GLU A 79 -7.65 6.06 22.63
N ILE A 80 -7.89 5.84 21.36
CA ILE A 80 -8.53 4.64 20.81
C ILE A 80 -7.56 4.00 19.83
N ILE A 81 -7.15 2.79 20.10
CA ILE A 81 -6.36 2.00 19.16
C ILE A 81 -7.32 1.34 18.17
N GLN A 82 -7.29 1.78 16.93
CA GLN A 82 -8.11 1.21 15.86
C GLN A 82 -7.56 -0.14 15.38
N GLY A 83 -6.25 -0.35 15.55
CA GLY A 83 -5.57 -1.60 15.30
C GLY A 83 -4.13 -1.51 15.77
N ALA A 84 -3.65 -2.55 16.43
CA ALA A 84 -2.26 -2.70 16.81
C ALA A 84 -1.80 -4.14 16.59
N PHE A 85 -0.52 -4.31 16.29
CA PHE A 85 0.15 -5.59 16.15
C PHE A 85 1.55 -5.51 16.76
N ASP A 86 1.84 -6.37 17.73
CA ASP A 86 3.12 -6.40 18.46
C ASP A 86 4.15 -7.37 17.86
N GLY A 87 3.86 -7.94 16.67
CA GLY A 87 4.65 -8.99 16.01
C GLY A 87 4.12 -10.40 16.29
N LYS A 88 3.13 -10.55 17.19
CA LYS A 88 2.51 -11.83 17.57
C LYS A 88 1.01 -11.74 17.73
N THR A 89 0.54 -10.66 18.35
CA THR A 89 -0.88 -10.46 18.72
C THR A 89 -1.39 -9.21 18.05
N SER A 90 -2.46 -9.35 17.30
CA SER A 90 -3.26 -8.25 16.75
C SER A 90 -4.42 -7.94 17.68
N TRP A 91 -4.73 -6.66 17.90
CA TRP A 91 -5.78 -6.21 18.79
C TRP A 91 -6.29 -4.81 18.44
N SER A 92 -7.44 -4.43 18.98
CA SER A 92 -8.00 -3.09 18.84
C SER A 92 -8.81 -2.71 20.09
N THR A 93 -9.13 -1.42 20.23
CA THR A 93 -10.09 -0.96 21.25
C THR A 93 -11.51 -1.10 20.69
N ASN A 94 -12.35 -1.84 21.34
CA ASN A 94 -13.77 -1.89 21.04
C ASN A 94 -14.40 -0.52 21.35
N PHE A 95 -14.94 0.15 20.32
CA PHE A 95 -15.44 1.51 20.44
C PHE A 95 -16.61 1.64 21.43
N MET A 96 -17.45 0.62 21.56
CA MET A 96 -18.63 0.62 22.43
C MET A 96 -18.27 0.38 23.89
N THR A 97 -17.39 -0.58 24.15
CA THR A 97 -17.03 -1.00 25.52
C THR A 97 -15.80 -0.27 26.06
N GLN A 98 -15.04 0.42 25.17
CA GLN A 98 -13.76 1.07 25.46
C GLN A 98 -12.69 0.11 26.00
N LYS A 99 -12.88 -1.19 25.77
CA LYS A 99 -11.93 -2.24 26.20
C LYS A 99 -11.08 -2.70 25.02
N ALA A 100 -9.85 -3.09 25.31
CA ALA A 100 -8.99 -3.77 24.36
C ALA A 100 -9.52 -5.18 24.09
N GLU A 101 -9.58 -5.56 22.82
CA GLU A 101 -10.02 -6.88 22.36
C GLU A 101 -8.99 -7.44 21.37
N LYS A 102 -8.58 -8.69 21.59
CA LYS A 102 -7.71 -9.40 20.63
C LYS A 102 -8.49 -9.71 19.36
N SER A 103 -7.83 -9.60 18.22
CA SER A 103 -8.38 -10.01 16.94
C SER A 103 -8.65 -11.52 16.89
N THR A 104 -9.42 -11.95 15.90
CA THR A 104 -9.65 -13.38 15.68
C THR A 104 -8.34 -14.10 15.34
N SER A 105 -8.34 -15.44 15.45
CA SER A 105 -7.20 -16.27 15.07
C SER A 105 -6.79 -16.03 13.61
N ASP A 106 -7.77 -15.93 12.72
CA ASP A 106 -7.54 -15.73 11.29
C ASP A 106 -6.92 -14.35 11.01
N ASP A 107 -7.49 -13.29 11.62
CA ASP A 107 -6.96 -11.93 11.48
C ASP A 107 -5.54 -11.83 12.03
N ASN A 108 -5.25 -12.50 13.14
CA ASN A 108 -3.93 -12.53 13.72
C ASN A 108 -2.92 -13.24 12.81
N GLU A 109 -3.28 -14.38 12.22
CA GLU A 109 -2.44 -15.09 11.26
C GLU A 109 -2.22 -14.25 9.99
N ASN A 110 -3.25 -13.56 9.50
CA ASN A 110 -3.13 -12.64 8.37
C ASN A 110 -2.18 -11.48 8.71
N ALA A 111 -2.29 -10.87 9.88
CA ALA A 111 -1.37 -9.83 10.35
C ALA A 111 0.09 -10.33 10.40
N ILE A 112 0.34 -11.58 10.84
CA ILE A 112 1.68 -12.21 10.82
C ILE A 112 2.22 -12.36 9.38
N ARG A 113 1.36 -12.69 8.42
CA ARG A 113 1.75 -12.80 7.00
C ARG A 113 2.13 -11.44 6.43
N GLU A 114 1.29 -10.43 6.64
CA GLU A 114 1.43 -9.07 6.10
C GLU A 114 2.55 -8.27 6.79
N SER A 115 2.87 -8.57 8.05
CA SER A 115 3.95 -7.90 8.80
C SER A 115 5.33 -7.96 8.13
N LYS A 116 5.50 -8.83 7.15
CA LYS A 116 6.75 -9.01 6.37
C LYS A 116 6.83 -8.10 5.14
N GLU A 117 5.78 -7.32 4.88
CA GLU A 117 5.61 -6.52 3.66
C GLU A 117 6.14 -5.07 3.83
N PHE A 118 7.17 -4.84 4.63
CA PHE A 118 7.77 -3.52 4.78
C PHE A 118 8.87 -3.27 3.72
N PRO A 119 8.92 -2.11 3.04
CA PRO A 119 8.02 -0.95 3.14
C PRO A 119 6.66 -1.16 2.47
N ASP A 120 6.54 -2.04 1.49
CA ASP A 120 5.29 -2.52 0.91
C ASP A 120 5.44 -3.89 0.21
N ALA A 121 4.30 -4.52 -0.11
CA ALA A 121 4.24 -5.84 -0.71
C ALA A 121 4.88 -5.88 -2.10
N LEU A 122 4.71 -4.82 -2.92
CA LEU A 122 5.25 -4.77 -4.28
C LEU A 122 6.79 -4.75 -4.27
N ILE A 123 7.41 -4.08 -3.31
CA ILE A 123 8.87 -4.08 -3.16
C ILE A 123 9.37 -5.43 -2.64
N CYS A 124 8.62 -6.01 -1.70
CA CYS A 124 9.02 -7.26 -1.05
C CYS A 124 8.66 -8.53 -1.84
N TYR A 125 7.97 -8.44 -2.98
CA TYR A 125 7.34 -9.57 -3.64
C TYR A 125 8.26 -10.75 -3.92
N LYS A 126 9.48 -10.51 -4.41
CA LYS A 126 10.47 -11.58 -4.67
C LYS A 126 10.91 -12.28 -3.40
N LYS A 127 11.23 -11.49 -2.36
CA LYS A 127 11.69 -12.01 -1.06
C LYS A 127 10.61 -12.85 -0.40
N LEU A 128 9.34 -12.49 -0.59
CA LEU A 128 8.19 -13.17 0.00
C LEU A 128 7.64 -14.32 -0.88
N GLY A 129 8.17 -14.48 -2.09
CA GLY A 129 7.73 -15.51 -3.04
C GLY A 129 6.37 -15.22 -3.67
N TYR A 130 5.99 -13.93 -3.78
CA TYR A 130 4.77 -13.50 -4.45
C TYR A 130 4.96 -13.50 -5.96
N THR A 131 3.86 -13.61 -6.70
CA THR A 131 3.88 -13.58 -8.16
C THR A 131 3.45 -12.21 -8.65
N LEU A 132 4.28 -11.59 -9.49
CA LEU A 132 4.02 -10.30 -10.09
C LEU A 132 3.86 -10.43 -11.61
N THR A 133 2.80 -9.88 -12.17
CA THR A 133 2.53 -9.86 -13.62
C THR A 133 2.15 -8.45 -14.09
N LEU A 134 2.53 -8.12 -15.31
CA LEU A 134 2.07 -6.91 -15.99
C LEU A 134 0.79 -7.27 -16.76
N GLU A 135 -0.33 -6.67 -16.35
CA GLU A 135 -1.64 -6.86 -17.00
C GLU A 135 -1.85 -5.93 -18.20
N GLY A 136 -1.00 -4.91 -18.35
CA GLY A 136 -1.07 -3.94 -19.44
C GLY A 136 -0.97 -2.50 -18.96
N GLU A 137 -1.60 -1.60 -19.71
CA GLU A 137 -1.63 -0.16 -19.40
C GLU A 137 -3.07 0.29 -19.23
N GLU A 138 -3.30 1.21 -18.29
CA GLU A 138 -4.63 1.78 -18.02
C GLU A 138 -4.49 3.25 -17.63
N LYS A 139 -5.53 4.05 -17.84
CA LYS A 139 -5.58 5.43 -17.37
C LYS A 139 -6.36 5.52 -16.08
N VAL A 140 -5.77 6.13 -15.07
CA VAL A 140 -6.41 6.43 -13.78
C VAL A 140 -6.46 7.94 -13.63
N ASP A 141 -7.66 8.51 -13.57
CA ASP A 141 -7.89 9.95 -13.45
C ASP A 141 -7.12 10.78 -14.52
N GLY A 142 -6.96 10.20 -15.73
CA GLY A 142 -6.25 10.81 -16.86
C GLY A 142 -4.74 10.51 -16.92
N VAL A 143 -4.14 9.95 -15.87
CA VAL A 143 -2.74 9.57 -15.80
C VAL A 143 -2.53 8.20 -16.42
N ALA A 144 -1.53 8.08 -17.31
CA ALA A 144 -1.18 6.80 -17.93
C ALA A 144 -0.39 5.92 -16.95
N CYS A 145 -0.90 4.72 -16.65
CA CYS A 145 -0.33 3.81 -15.68
C CYS A 145 0.01 2.45 -16.29
N HIS A 146 1.04 1.81 -15.75
CA HIS A 146 1.20 0.37 -15.84
C HIS A 146 0.29 -0.30 -14.81
N LYS A 147 -0.48 -1.30 -15.22
CA LYS A 147 -1.29 -2.12 -14.32
C LYS A 147 -0.54 -3.39 -13.98
N LEU A 148 -0.16 -3.53 -12.73
CA LEU A 148 0.50 -4.72 -12.19
C LEU A 148 -0.49 -5.53 -11.36
N LYS A 149 -0.42 -6.85 -11.46
CA LYS A 149 -1.15 -7.78 -10.60
C LYS A 149 -0.16 -8.48 -9.69
N LEU A 150 -0.36 -8.34 -8.39
CA LEU A 150 0.42 -9.00 -7.35
C LEU A 150 -0.43 -10.08 -6.68
N VAL A 151 0.00 -11.34 -6.81
CA VAL A 151 -0.61 -12.48 -6.11
C VAL A 151 0.24 -12.75 -4.88
N LYS A 152 -0.32 -12.46 -3.71
CA LYS A 152 0.31 -12.61 -2.39
C LYS A 152 0.00 -14.00 -1.81
N LYS A 153 0.51 -14.27 -0.59
CA LYS A 153 0.03 -15.42 0.18
C LYS A 153 -1.46 -15.28 0.43
N THR A 154 -2.17 -16.40 0.41
CA THR A 154 -3.60 -16.44 0.71
C THR A 154 -3.91 -15.83 2.09
N LEU A 155 -5.12 -15.33 2.23
CA LEU A 155 -5.67 -14.91 3.52
C LEU A 155 -6.48 -16.04 4.14
N LEU A 156 -6.57 -16.05 5.46
CA LEU A 156 -7.53 -16.88 6.19
C LEU A 156 -8.81 -16.09 6.43
N VAL A 157 -9.93 -16.69 6.05
CA VAL A 157 -11.27 -16.14 6.29
C VAL A 157 -12.18 -17.29 6.72
N GLU A 158 -12.69 -17.25 7.95
CA GLU A 158 -13.51 -18.31 8.53
C GLU A 158 -12.83 -19.69 8.47
N GLY A 159 -11.51 -19.71 8.75
CA GLY A 159 -10.67 -20.91 8.71
C GLY A 159 -10.36 -21.45 7.32
N LYS A 160 -10.66 -20.70 6.26
CA LYS A 160 -10.41 -21.10 4.86
C LYS A 160 -9.40 -20.19 4.20
N GLU A 161 -8.53 -20.77 3.39
CA GLU A 161 -7.61 -20.03 2.54
C GLU A 161 -8.38 -19.40 1.36
N VAL A 162 -8.29 -18.08 1.19
CA VAL A 162 -8.87 -17.34 0.08
C VAL A 162 -7.77 -16.61 -0.70
N PRO A 163 -7.96 -16.34 -2.00
CA PRO A 163 -7.00 -15.59 -2.79
C PRO A 163 -6.73 -14.20 -2.20
N ASN A 164 -5.48 -13.76 -2.27
CA ASN A 164 -5.04 -12.42 -1.88
C ASN A 164 -4.35 -11.80 -3.09
N VAL A 165 -5.10 -11.00 -3.84
CA VAL A 165 -4.65 -10.39 -5.09
C VAL A 165 -4.81 -8.89 -4.99
N GLU A 166 -3.74 -8.18 -5.28
CA GLU A 166 -3.73 -6.72 -5.29
C GLU A 166 -3.27 -6.21 -6.66
N TYR A 167 -3.95 -5.19 -7.18
CA TYR A 167 -3.59 -4.51 -8.41
C TYR A 167 -2.97 -3.17 -8.09
N TYR A 168 -1.82 -2.89 -8.69
CA TYR A 168 -1.10 -1.62 -8.58
C TYR A 168 -1.17 -0.87 -9.89
N TYR A 169 -1.46 0.41 -9.83
CA TYR A 169 -1.46 1.33 -10.96
C TYR A 169 -0.30 2.29 -10.79
N ILE A 170 0.79 1.99 -11.49
CA ILE A 170 2.06 2.74 -11.40
C ILE A 170 2.07 3.80 -12.49
N ASP A 171 2.14 5.06 -12.10
CA ASP A 171 2.30 6.17 -13.03
C ASP A 171 3.58 6.00 -13.85
N LYS A 172 3.45 6.09 -15.17
CA LYS A 172 4.56 5.86 -16.13
C LYS A 172 5.64 6.94 -16.09
N ASP A 173 5.32 8.14 -15.64
CA ASP A 173 6.24 9.27 -15.60
C ASP A 173 7.01 9.32 -14.28
N SER A 174 6.29 9.21 -13.14
CA SER A 174 6.89 9.29 -11.80
C SER A 174 7.36 7.94 -11.26
N ASN A 175 6.90 6.83 -11.82
CA ASN A 175 7.15 5.45 -11.37
C ASN A 175 6.66 5.15 -9.94
N VAL A 176 5.67 5.88 -9.42
CA VAL A 176 5.06 5.58 -8.12
C VAL A 176 3.61 5.09 -8.29
N PRO A 177 3.08 4.27 -7.37
CA PRO A 177 1.67 3.89 -7.40
C PRO A 177 0.79 5.11 -7.13
N ILE A 178 -0.22 5.33 -7.97
CA ILE A 178 -1.26 6.34 -7.71
C ILE A 178 -2.55 5.72 -7.23
N MET A 179 -2.69 4.39 -7.39
CA MET A 179 -3.86 3.64 -6.95
C MET A 179 -3.52 2.18 -6.73
N THR A 180 -4.18 1.56 -5.75
CA THR A 180 -4.29 0.10 -5.63
C THR A 180 -5.73 -0.33 -5.55
N GLU A 181 -6.02 -1.58 -5.98
CA GLU A 181 -7.32 -2.23 -5.89
C GLU A 181 -7.17 -3.64 -5.34
N GLN A 182 -8.08 -4.03 -4.45
CA GLN A 182 -8.12 -5.36 -3.87
C GLN A 182 -9.56 -5.79 -3.59
N GLU A 183 -9.90 -7.06 -3.80
CA GLU A 183 -11.20 -7.60 -3.40
C GLU A 183 -11.29 -7.71 -1.87
N ILE A 184 -12.41 -7.24 -1.30
CA ILE A 184 -12.72 -7.37 0.11
C ILE A 184 -13.23 -8.79 0.36
N ASN A 185 -12.50 -9.55 1.17
CA ASN A 185 -12.73 -10.99 1.35
C ASN A 185 -13.69 -11.34 2.50
N SER A 186 -14.05 -10.38 3.36
CA SER A 186 -14.88 -10.63 4.55
C SER A 186 -15.80 -9.45 4.90
N GLY A 187 -16.73 -9.66 5.81
CA GLY A 187 -17.65 -8.65 6.29
C GLY A 187 -18.78 -8.31 5.30
N GLU A 188 -19.50 -7.22 5.58
CA GLU A 188 -20.66 -6.78 4.79
C GLU A 188 -20.31 -6.37 3.36
N MET A 189 -19.07 -5.96 3.12
CA MET A 189 -18.58 -5.53 1.81
C MET A 189 -17.90 -6.64 1.00
N LYS A 190 -17.98 -7.88 1.45
CA LYS A 190 -17.36 -9.03 0.77
C LYS A 190 -17.72 -9.09 -0.71
N GLY A 191 -16.70 -9.28 -1.55
CA GLY A 191 -16.82 -9.34 -3.02
C GLY A 191 -16.80 -7.97 -3.69
N GLN A 192 -16.83 -6.87 -2.94
CA GLN A 192 -16.62 -5.53 -3.49
C GLN A 192 -15.12 -5.26 -3.62
N ILE A 193 -14.77 -4.28 -4.46
CA ILE A 193 -13.38 -3.86 -4.65
C ILE A 193 -13.10 -2.66 -3.76
N GLY A 194 -12.19 -2.83 -2.82
CA GLY A 194 -11.56 -1.73 -2.09
C GLY A 194 -10.54 -1.02 -2.97
N GLN A 195 -10.50 0.29 -2.89
CA GLN A 195 -9.59 1.13 -3.66
C GLN A 195 -8.85 2.08 -2.74
N SER A 196 -7.53 2.19 -2.91
CA SER A 196 -6.71 3.21 -2.25
C SER A 196 -6.03 4.05 -3.30
N LYS A 197 -6.14 5.38 -3.19
CA LYS A 197 -5.46 6.34 -4.07
C LYS A 197 -4.40 7.09 -3.28
N PHE A 198 -3.24 7.32 -3.90
CA PHE A 198 -2.08 7.96 -3.31
C PHE A 198 -1.70 9.20 -4.11
N SER A 199 -1.37 10.28 -3.41
CA SER A 199 -0.91 11.51 -4.04
C SER A 199 -0.01 12.31 -3.09
N ASP A 200 0.46 13.47 -3.56
CA ASP A 200 1.34 14.36 -2.79
C ASP A 200 2.58 13.63 -2.25
N TYR A 201 3.33 13.01 -3.16
CA TYR A 201 4.57 12.32 -2.82
C TYR A 201 5.67 13.31 -2.43
N GLN A 202 6.22 13.16 -1.24
CA GLN A 202 7.25 14.05 -0.69
C GLN A 202 8.44 13.26 -0.17
N GLU A 203 9.62 13.89 -0.23
CA GLU A 203 10.85 13.31 0.32
C GLU A 203 10.97 13.60 1.82
N VAL A 204 11.20 12.52 2.61
CA VAL A 204 11.48 12.60 4.05
C VAL A 204 12.71 11.74 4.34
N SER A 205 13.79 12.37 4.78
CA SER A 205 15.05 11.67 5.14
C SER A 205 15.59 10.77 4.00
N GLY A 206 15.35 11.18 2.74
CA GLY A 206 15.86 10.51 1.56
C GLY A 206 14.98 9.39 1.01
N VAL A 207 13.86 9.07 1.64
CA VAL A 207 12.82 8.20 1.09
C VAL A 207 11.60 9.03 0.68
N ILE A 208 10.85 8.55 -0.31
CA ILE A 208 9.67 9.25 -0.84
C ILE A 208 8.41 8.48 -0.42
N LEU A 209 7.44 9.21 0.12
CA LEU A 209 6.19 8.71 0.68
C LEU A 209 5.00 9.57 0.25
N PRO A 210 3.80 8.99 0.07
CA PRO A 210 2.59 9.79 -0.18
C PRO A 210 2.16 10.54 1.09
N PHE A 211 1.80 11.80 0.96
CA PHE A 211 1.22 12.62 2.04
C PHE A 211 -0.29 12.73 1.93
N SER A 212 -0.90 12.16 0.90
CA SER A 212 -2.34 12.06 0.76
C SER A 212 -2.74 10.63 0.40
N LEU A 213 -3.71 10.11 1.13
CA LEU A 213 -4.31 8.80 0.96
C LEU A 213 -5.83 8.98 0.89
N SER A 214 -6.48 8.35 -0.10
CA SER A 214 -7.93 8.25 -0.15
C SER A 214 -8.31 6.77 -0.23
N GLN A 215 -9.15 6.32 0.68
CA GLN A 215 -9.60 4.93 0.75
C GLN A 215 -11.12 4.84 0.67
N GLY A 216 -11.63 3.86 -0.05
CA GLY A 216 -13.05 3.63 -0.21
C GLY A 216 -13.34 2.42 -1.08
N LEU A 217 -14.59 2.32 -1.50
CA LEU A 217 -15.01 1.32 -2.48
C LEU A 217 -14.79 1.86 -3.89
N LYS A 218 -14.48 0.98 -4.82
CA LYS A 218 -14.49 1.32 -6.25
C LYS A 218 -15.88 1.82 -6.64
N ASP A 219 -15.93 2.98 -7.28
CA ASP A 219 -17.18 3.65 -7.68
C ASP A 219 -18.10 4.06 -6.50
N GLY A 220 -17.57 4.07 -5.27
CA GLY A 220 -18.26 4.46 -4.05
C GLY A 220 -17.68 5.70 -3.39
N GLU A 221 -18.15 5.98 -2.17
CA GLU A 221 -17.58 7.04 -1.35
C GLU A 221 -16.19 6.67 -0.87
N SER A 222 -15.31 7.65 -0.78
CA SER A 222 -13.97 7.50 -0.26
C SER A 222 -13.67 8.53 0.83
N GLN A 223 -12.86 8.12 1.80
CA GLN A 223 -12.36 9.00 2.85
C GLN A 223 -10.92 9.40 2.51
N ALA A 224 -10.68 10.71 2.46
CA ALA A 224 -9.35 11.25 2.24
C ALA A 224 -8.66 11.58 3.57
N ILE A 225 -7.38 11.24 3.65
CA ILE A 225 -6.48 11.54 4.75
C ILE A 225 -5.28 12.28 4.17
N SER A 226 -5.02 13.49 4.68
CA SER A 226 -3.78 14.22 4.39
C SER A 226 -2.91 14.21 5.64
N PHE A 227 -1.69 13.70 5.48
CA PHE A 227 -0.73 13.64 6.59
C PHE A 227 -0.10 15.02 6.82
N ASP A 228 -0.24 15.53 8.04
CA ASP A 228 0.36 16.79 8.45
C ASP A 228 1.89 16.63 8.63
N LYS A 229 2.32 15.44 9.04
CA LYS A 229 3.71 15.14 9.33
C LYS A 229 4.02 13.65 9.12
N VAL A 230 5.17 13.39 8.51
CA VAL A 230 5.78 12.07 8.40
C VAL A 230 7.19 12.12 8.98
N LEU A 231 7.52 11.21 9.87
CA LEU A 231 8.84 11.10 10.49
C LEU A 231 9.41 9.71 10.26
N ILE A 232 10.66 9.68 9.84
CA ILE A 232 11.44 8.45 9.68
C ILE A 232 12.31 8.26 10.93
N ASN A 233 12.33 7.05 11.47
CA ASN A 233 13.12 6.67 12.65
C ASN A 233 12.82 7.51 13.91
N ALA A 234 11.55 7.91 14.07
CA ALA A 234 11.10 8.57 15.28
C ALA A 234 11.19 7.62 16.50
N SER A 235 11.34 8.21 17.68
CA SER A 235 11.17 7.44 18.92
C SER A 235 9.70 7.09 19.12
N ILE A 236 9.41 5.81 19.26
CA ILE A 236 8.06 5.25 19.40
C ILE A 236 7.91 4.66 20.80
N ASP A 237 6.75 4.90 21.42
CA ASP A 237 6.40 4.18 22.67
C ASP A 237 6.00 2.74 22.33
N GLU A 238 6.90 1.82 22.60
CA GLU A 238 6.72 0.41 22.29
C GLU A 238 5.56 -0.25 23.04
N LYS A 239 5.09 0.34 24.14
CA LYS A 239 3.94 -0.18 24.90
C LYS A 239 2.64 -0.08 24.12
N THR A 240 2.55 0.85 23.16
CA THR A 240 1.35 1.04 22.34
C THR A 240 1.08 -0.15 21.42
N PHE A 241 2.08 -0.95 21.06
CA PHE A 241 1.87 -2.16 20.25
C PHE A 241 1.29 -3.32 21.07
N VAL A 242 1.58 -3.37 22.35
CA VAL A 242 1.31 -4.52 23.21
C VAL A 242 -0.13 -4.51 23.70
N PHE A 243 -0.79 -5.67 23.62
CA PHE A 243 -2.12 -5.84 24.20
C PHE A 243 -2.06 -5.52 25.72
N PRO A 244 -2.88 -4.58 26.23
CA PRO A 244 -2.87 -4.27 27.65
C PRO A 244 -3.44 -5.43 28.45
N GLU A 245 -2.64 -5.97 29.37
CA GLU A 245 -3.12 -6.93 30.38
C GLU A 245 -3.89 -6.13 31.45
N GLU A 246 -5.09 -6.64 31.82
CA GLU A 246 -5.92 -6.03 32.88
C GLU A 246 -5.27 -6.19 34.27
#